data_3964b856c219fd761acdcca265c9d26a
#
_entry.id   3964b856c219fd761acdcca265c9d26a
#
_cell.length_a   1.000
_cell.length_b   1.000
_cell.length_c   1.000
_cell.angle_alpha   90.00
_cell.angle_beta   90.00
_cell.angle_gamma   90.00
#
_symmetry.space_group_name_H-M   'P 1'
#
loop_
_entity.id
_entity.type
_entity.pdbx_description
1 polymer ?
#
loop_
_entity_poly.entity_id
_entity_poly.type
_entity_poly.pdbx_seq_one_letter_code
_entity_poly.pdbx_strand_id
1 'polypeptide(L)'
;MALLAPVFFLTVLLASSSYGQRQRRPPAPEGPIETVKIQENFNLHQLAGKWFLVGVASKCDYLREFNHQLEATSIVAAIPDGKTLAISTFRRLDGICWNIKQQYNPTKTTGRFILKGRGYGGNVDVVVGETDYNSYAILYYQKRRKISIKLYGRDIRVSDAVISKFEQYVTDMNMNEDLTYYFPTYGFCDSADEFHILDETKN
;
A
#
# COMPACT_ATOMS: atom_id res chain seq x y z
N MET A 1 47.92 -69.59 42.60
CA MET A 1 46.60 -68.93 42.81
C MET A 1 46.74 -67.47 42.38
N ALA A 2 46.27 -67.15 41.19
CA ALA A 2 46.32 -65.80 40.66
C ALA A 2 44.89 -65.24 40.65
N LEU A 3 44.68 -64.16 41.42
CA LEU A 3 43.43 -63.42 41.47
C LEU A 3 43.38 -62.42 40.35
N LEU A 4 42.44 -62.62 39.40
CA LEU A 4 42.11 -61.71 38.37
C LEU A 4 41.12 -60.66 38.89
N ALA A 5 41.53 -59.36 38.88
CA ALA A 5 40.65 -58.22 39.16
C ALA A 5 39.95 -57.74 37.86
N PRO A 6 38.65 -57.48 37.85
CA PRO A 6 38.02 -56.97 36.68
C PRO A 6 38.22 -55.43 36.56
N VAL A 7 38.72 -55.01 35.43
CA VAL A 7 38.82 -53.60 35.06
C VAL A 7 37.45 -53.12 34.58
N PHE A 8 36.82 -52.24 35.33
CA PHE A 8 35.59 -51.53 34.90
C PHE A 8 36.00 -50.41 33.96
N PHE A 9 35.66 -50.52 32.67
CA PHE A 9 35.69 -49.41 31.72
C PHE A 9 34.48 -48.53 31.92
N LEU A 10 34.72 -47.33 32.46
CA LEU A 10 33.69 -46.29 32.58
C LEU A 10 33.64 -45.50 31.25
N THR A 11 32.69 -45.86 30.37
CA THR A 11 32.44 -45.09 29.15
C THR A 11 31.64 -43.84 29.47
N VAL A 12 32.30 -42.68 29.47
CA VAL A 12 31.67 -41.37 29.60
C VAL A 12 31.06 -41.00 28.22
N LEU A 13 29.73 -41.10 28.12
CA LEU A 13 28.97 -40.59 27.01
C LEU A 13 28.89 -39.07 27.07
N LEU A 14 29.73 -38.40 26.32
CA LEU A 14 29.62 -36.96 26.06
C LEU A 14 28.41 -36.71 25.16
N ALA A 15 27.27 -36.36 25.77
CA ALA A 15 26.12 -35.86 25.05
C ALA A 15 26.44 -34.45 24.53
N SER A 16 26.82 -34.36 23.25
CA SER A 16 26.97 -33.09 22.54
C SER A 16 25.58 -32.46 22.33
N SER A 17 25.20 -31.55 23.22
CA SER A 17 24.02 -30.70 23.03
C SER A 17 24.24 -29.78 21.84
N SER A 18 23.78 -30.19 20.67
CA SER A 18 23.71 -29.32 19.49
C SER A 18 22.65 -28.25 19.76
N TYR A 19 23.06 -27.11 20.30
CA TYR A 19 22.23 -25.92 20.29
C TYR A 19 22.05 -25.50 18.85
N GLY A 20 20.92 -25.86 18.25
CA GLY A 20 20.52 -25.41 16.94
C GLY A 20 20.39 -23.89 16.95
N GLN A 21 21.42 -23.19 16.49
CA GLN A 21 21.31 -21.77 16.16
C GLN A 21 20.21 -21.62 15.13
N ARG A 22 19.05 -21.09 15.56
CA ARG A 22 18.01 -20.63 14.64
C ARG A 22 18.65 -19.58 13.75
N GLN A 23 19.09 -19.96 12.56
CA GLN A 23 19.53 -19.01 11.53
C GLN A 23 18.37 -18.04 11.34
N ARG A 24 18.57 -16.79 11.74
CA ARG A 24 17.64 -15.70 11.40
C ARG A 24 17.57 -15.67 9.88
N ARG A 25 16.39 -15.92 9.34
CA ARG A 25 16.17 -15.74 7.88
C ARG A 25 16.69 -14.35 7.51
N PRO A 26 17.48 -14.22 6.44
CA PRO A 26 17.86 -12.91 5.95
C PRO A 26 16.61 -12.06 5.76
N PRO A 27 16.66 -10.75 6.04
CA PRO A 27 15.55 -9.87 5.80
C PRO A 27 15.11 -10.03 4.35
N ALA A 28 13.79 -10.04 4.12
CA ALA A 28 13.23 -10.12 2.77
C ALA A 28 13.80 -8.92 1.97
N PRO A 29 14.16 -9.13 0.66
CA PRO A 29 14.64 -8.03 -0.15
C PRO A 29 13.63 -6.89 -0.13
N GLU A 30 14.14 -5.67 0.06
CA GLU A 30 13.35 -4.45 0.10
C GLU A 30 12.51 -4.33 -1.18
N GLY A 31 11.26 -3.89 -1.01
CA GLY A 31 10.36 -3.70 -2.14
C GLY A 31 10.64 -2.36 -2.83
N PRO A 32 10.15 -2.16 -4.07
CA PRO A 32 10.36 -0.93 -4.82
C PRO A 32 9.84 0.33 -4.10
N ILE A 33 8.90 0.22 -3.16
CA ILE A 33 8.40 1.36 -2.39
C ILE A 33 9.45 1.95 -1.44
N GLU A 34 10.48 1.19 -1.07
CA GLU A 34 11.55 1.67 -0.19
C GLU A 34 12.47 2.69 -0.88
N THR A 35 12.50 2.71 -2.22
CA THR A 35 13.25 3.69 -3.00
C THR A 35 12.47 4.98 -3.26
N VAL A 36 11.18 5.00 -2.93
CA VAL A 36 10.32 6.17 -3.15
C VAL A 36 10.69 7.28 -2.18
N LYS A 37 10.99 8.46 -2.72
CA LYS A 37 11.17 9.67 -1.91
C LYS A 37 9.83 10.06 -1.31
N ILE A 38 9.80 10.26 0.00
CA ILE A 38 8.61 10.72 0.72
C ILE A 38 8.53 12.24 0.62
N GLN A 39 7.31 12.79 0.54
CA GLN A 39 7.05 14.23 0.57
C GLN A 39 7.81 14.91 1.71
N GLU A 40 8.65 15.88 1.39
CA GLU A 40 9.36 16.68 2.37
C GLU A 40 8.38 17.55 3.19
N ASN A 41 8.66 17.70 4.49
CA ASN A 41 7.83 18.48 5.42
C ASN A 41 6.34 18.08 5.35
N PHE A 42 6.07 16.78 5.22
CA PHE A 42 4.72 16.26 5.04
C PHE A 42 3.78 16.70 6.17
N ASN A 43 2.64 17.28 5.79
CA ASN A 43 1.58 17.70 6.68
C ASN A 43 0.29 16.91 6.38
N LEU A 44 -0.02 15.96 7.25
CA LEU A 44 -1.18 15.07 7.10
C LEU A 44 -2.51 15.86 7.02
N HIS A 45 -2.66 16.91 7.84
CA HIS A 45 -3.90 17.66 7.90
C HIS A 45 -4.25 18.39 6.59
N GLN A 46 -3.25 18.75 5.80
CA GLN A 46 -3.47 19.39 4.51
C GLN A 46 -3.98 18.41 3.44
N LEU A 47 -3.86 17.09 3.66
CA LEU A 47 -4.48 16.09 2.77
C LEU A 47 -5.98 15.96 2.97
N ALA A 48 -6.56 16.48 4.05
CA ALA A 48 -7.98 16.37 4.32
C ALA A 48 -8.83 16.98 3.19
N GLY A 49 -10.05 16.46 3.06
CA GLY A 49 -11.03 16.92 2.08
C GLY A 49 -11.19 16.01 0.87
N LYS A 50 -11.84 16.53 -0.16
CA LYS A 50 -12.17 15.79 -1.38
C LYS A 50 -11.02 15.79 -2.38
N TRP A 51 -10.84 14.65 -3.03
CA TRP A 51 -9.90 14.43 -4.13
C TRP A 51 -10.56 13.57 -5.22
N PHE A 52 -10.12 13.75 -6.45
CA PHE A 52 -10.52 12.95 -7.60
C PHE A 52 -9.37 12.07 -8.04
N LEU A 53 -9.64 10.80 -8.31
CA LEU A 53 -8.63 9.90 -8.88
C LEU A 53 -8.51 10.21 -10.37
N VAL A 54 -7.39 10.79 -10.77
CA VAL A 54 -7.10 11.21 -12.14
C VAL A 54 -6.47 10.08 -12.94
N GLY A 55 -5.50 9.38 -12.34
CA GLY A 55 -4.78 8.31 -13.03
C GLY A 55 -4.19 7.29 -12.06
N VAL A 56 -3.93 6.10 -12.59
CA VAL A 56 -3.23 5.02 -11.90
C VAL A 56 -2.25 4.35 -12.85
N ALA A 57 -1.03 4.13 -12.39
CA ALA A 57 -0.08 3.23 -13.05
C ALA A 57 0.12 2.00 -12.19
N SER A 58 -0.01 0.79 -12.78
CA SER A 58 0.05 -0.45 -12.01
C SER A 58 0.39 -1.66 -12.86
N LYS A 59 1.21 -2.55 -12.31
CA LYS A 59 1.46 -3.90 -12.85
C LYS A 59 0.38 -4.91 -12.43
N CYS A 60 -0.80 -4.44 -12.00
CA CYS A 60 -1.91 -5.29 -11.60
C CYS A 60 -2.62 -5.87 -12.82
N ASP A 61 -2.73 -7.19 -12.88
CA ASP A 61 -3.38 -7.87 -14.01
C ASP A 61 -4.84 -7.45 -14.19
N TYR A 62 -5.56 -7.22 -13.08
CA TYR A 62 -6.94 -6.75 -13.12
C TYR A 62 -7.09 -5.42 -13.88
N LEU A 63 -6.22 -4.43 -13.63
CA LEU A 63 -6.30 -3.15 -14.35
C LEU A 63 -6.00 -3.31 -15.84
N ARG A 64 -5.08 -4.21 -16.19
CA ARG A 64 -4.76 -4.51 -17.58
C ARG A 64 -5.94 -5.15 -18.33
N GLU A 65 -6.68 -6.03 -17.66
CA GLU A 65 -7.81 -6.77 -18.26
C GLU A 65 -9.11 -5.96 -18.27
N PHE A 66 -9.34 -5.12 -17.25
CA PHE A 66 -10.62 -4.44 -17.00
C PHE A 66 -10.52 -2.91 -17.03
N ASN A 67 -9.51 -2.34 -17.69
CA ASN A 67 -9.35 -0.87 -17.80
C ASN A 67 -10.53 -0.18 -18.49
N HIS A 68 -11.22 -0.85 -19.40
CA HIS A 68 -12.42 -0.36 -20.07
C HIS A 68 -13.63 -0.19 -19.13
N GLN A 69 -13.56 -0.75 -17.91
CA GLN A 69 -14.59 -0.65 -16.88
C GLN A 69 -14.22 0.35 -15.77
N LEU A 70 -13.19 1.19 -16.01
CA LEU A 70 -12.83 2.21 -15.03
C LEU A 70 -13.91 3.27 -14.95
N GLU A 71 -14.42 3.48 -13.74
CA GLU A 71 -15.45 4.45 -13.42
C GLU A 71 -14.86 5.64 -12.68
N ALA A 72 -15.47 6.82 -12.89
CA ALA A 72 -15.08 8.03 -12.19
C ALA A 72 -15.07 7.80 -10.68
N THR A 73 -13.94 8.07 -10.05
CA THR A 73 -13.67 7.76 -8.66
C THR A 73 -13.26 9.01 -7.91
N SER A 74 -13.94 9.30 -6.81
CA SER A 74 -13.52 10.34 -5.87
C SER A 74 -13.23 9.75 -4.49
N ILE A 75 -12.45 10.47 -3.70
CA ILE A 75 -12.20 10.13 -2.30
C ILE A 75 -12.45 11.33 -1.41
N VAL A 76 -12.81 11.05 -0.17
CA VAL A 76 -12.80 12.01 0.92
C VAL A 76 -11.81 11.53 1.96
N ALA A 77 -10.79 12.36 2.21
CA ALA A 77 -9.77 12.12 3.22
C ALA A 77 -10.13 12.85 4.51
N ALA A 78 -10.09 12.14 5.63
CA ALA A 78 -10.32 12.68 6.97
C ALA A 78 -9.24 12.21 7.94
N ILE A 79 -9.01 12.98 9.01
CA ILE A 79 -8.03 12.66 10.04
C ILE A 79 -8.73 12.67 11.40
N PRO A 80 -9.44 11.58 11.76
CA PRO A 80 -10.33 11.56 12.92
C PRO A 80 -9.61 11.68 14.27
N ASP A 81 -8.37 11.20 14.35
CA ASP A 81 -7.55 11.13 15.57
C ASP A 81 -6.25 11.95 15.48
N GLY A 82 -6.10 12.77 14.44
CA GLY A 82 -4.89 13.56 14.18
C GLY A 82 -3.71 12.73 13.62
N LYS A 83 -3.84 11.44 13.43
CA LYS A 83 -2.75 10.52 13.01
C LYS A 83 -3.15 9.58 11.89
N THR A 84 -4.36 9.03 11.93
CA THR A 84 -4.86 8.06 10.95
C THR A 84 -5.47 8.81 9.78
N LEU A 85 -5.12 8.41 8.56
CA LEU A 85 -5.73 8.92 7.35
C LEU A 85 -6.90 8.00 6.97
N ALA A 86 -8.12 8.43 7.28
CA ALA A 86 -9.34 7.74 6.92
C ALA A 86 -9.77 8.14 5.49
N ILE A 87 -9.90 7.17 4.61
CA ILE A 87 -10.29 7.38 3.21
C ILE A 87 -11.66 6.76 2.96
N SER A 88 -12.59 7.59 2.49
CA SER A 88 -13.88 7.17 1.93
C SER A 88 -13.80 7.28 0.41
N THR A 89 -13.80 6.17 -0.30
CA THR A 89 -13.77 6.11 -1.76
C THR A 89 -15.17 5.96 -2.30
N PHE A 90 -15.57 6.86 -3.21
CA PHE A 90 -16.86 6.83 -3.91
C PHE A 90 -16.63 6.43 -5.35
N ARG A 91 -17.25 5.34 -5.77
CA ARG A 91 -17.18 4.82 -7.15
C ARG A 91 -18.43 4.05 -7.51
N ARG A 92 -18.76 4.05 -8.78
CA ARG A 92 -19.86 3.23 -9.29
C ARG A 92 -19.35 1.82 -9.61
N LEU A 93 -20.11 0.80 -9.21
CA LEU A 93 -19.88 -0.60 -9.58
C LEU A 93 -21.24 -1.20 -9.91
N ASP A 94 -21.39 -1.77 -11.09
CA ASP A 94 -22.66 -2.36 -11.57
C ASP A 94 -23.86 -1.42 -11.42
N GLY A 95 -23.66 -0.12 -11.71
CA GLY A 95 -24.68 0.90 -11.62
C GLY A 95 -24.91 1.46 -10.20
N ILE A 96 -24.38 0.84 -9.17
CA ILE A 96 -24.55 1.20 -7.75
C ILE A 96 -23.39 2.08 -7.31
N CYS A 97 -23.67 3.18 -6.61
CA CYS A 97 -22.66 4.03 -6.00
C CYS A 97 -22.24 3.49 -4.63
N TRP A 98 -20.98 3.04 -4.54
CA TRP A 98 -20.39 2.50 -3.33
C TRP A 98 -19.55 3.54 -2.60
N ASN A 99 -19.67 3.57 -1.27
CA ASN A 99 -18.70 4.20 -0.38
C ASN A 99 -17.85 3.13 0.29
N ILE A 100 -16.59 3.04 -0.11
CA ILE A 100 -15.62 2.09 0.42
C ILE A 100 -14.72 2.81 1.42
N LYS A 101 -14.83 2.43 2.70
CA LYS A 101 -14.07 3.05 3.80
C LYS A 101 -12.84 2.23 4.14
N GLN A 102 -11.70 2.93 4.27
CA GLN A 102 -10.40 2.35 4.61
C GLN A 102 -9.65 3.26 5.57
N GLN A 103 -8.84 2.67 6.45
CA GLN A 103 -7.96 3.40 7.36
C GLN A 103 -6.51 3.14 7.01
N TYR A 104 -5.78 4.20 6.74
CA TYR A 104 -4.34 4.19 6.53
C TYR A 104 -3.67 4.55 7.85
N ASN A 105 -3.12 3.51 8.51
CA ASN A 105 -2.52 3.63 9.82
C ASN A 105 -1.11 4.22 9.70
N PRO A 106 -0.74 5.20 10.53
CA PRO A 106 0.58 5.81 10.48
C PRO A 106 1.67 4.81 10.83
N THR A 107 2.85 5.02 10.28
CA THR A 107 4.08 4.32 10.64
C THR A 107 4.99 5.24 11.47
N LYS A 108 6.21 4.77 11.78
CA LYS A 108 7.23 5.60 12.42
C LYS A 108 7.77 6.69 11.48
N THR A 109 7.58 6.55 10.18
CA THR A 109 8.03 7.48 9.15
C THR A 109 6.86 8.34 8.71
N THR A 110 6.95 9.65 8.92
CA THR A 110 5.94 10.61 8.49
C THR A 110 5.74 10.57 6.98
N GLY A 111 4.49 10.53 6.52
CA GLY A 111 4.16 10.38 5.08
C GLY A 111 4.10 8.93 4.61
N ARG A 112 4.34 7.95 5.50
CA ARG A 112 4.19 6.52 5.21
C ARG A 112 3.12 5.90 6.09
N PHE A 113 2.26 5.10 5.49
CA PHE A 113 1.11 4.46 6.13
C PHE A 113 1.05 2.97 5.81
N ILE A 114 0.29 2.25 6.61
CA ILE A 114 -0.06 0.84 6.36
C ILE A 114 -1.58 0.73 6.29
N LEU A 115 -2.07 0.22 5.18
CA LEU A 115 -3.43 -0.25 5.03
C LEU A 115 -3.45 -1.74 5.37
N LYS A 116 -4.12 -2.10 6.46
CA LYS A 116 -4.21 -3.49 6.90
C LYS A 116 -5.08 -4.28 5.93
N GLY A 117 -4.54 -5.38 5.40
CA GLY A 117 -5.29 -6.30 4.55
C GLY A 117 -6.00 -7.37 5.34
N ARG A 118 -7.17 -7.78 4.88
CA ARG A 118 -7.89 -8.94 5.43
C ARG A 118 -7.33 -10.25 4.86
N GLY A 119 -7.24 -11.27 5.70
CA GLY A 119 -6.87 -12.62 5.29
C GLY A 119 -5.52 -12.71 4.58
N TYR A 120 -5.42 -13.59 3.60
CA TYR A 120 -4.19 -13.83 2.83
C TYR A 120 -3.75 -12.66 1.93
N GLY A 121 -4.55 -11.57 1.87
CA GLY A 121 -4.25 -10.40 1.03
C GLY A 121 -2.99 -9.65 1.46
N GLY A 122 -2.64 -9.71 2.74
CA GLY A 122 -1.52 -8.97 3.33
C GLY A 122 -1.75 -7.46 3.40
N ASN A 123 -0.87 -6.78 4.09
CA ASN A 123 -0.89 -5.33 4.21
C ASN A 123 -0.49 -4.65 2.90
N VAL A 124 -0.92 -3.40 2.74
CA VAL A 124 -0.48 -2.51 1.67
C VAL A 124 0.33 -1.39 2.30
N ASP A 125 1.57 -1.23 1.88
CA ASP A 125 2.38 -0.06 2.20
C ASP A 125 1.92 1.10 1.32
N VAL A 126 1.79 2.29 1.93
CA VAL A 126 1.38 3.52 1.25
C VAL A 126 2.37 4.61 1.58
N VAL A 127 2.84 5.30 0.54
CA VAL A 127 3.76 6.44 0.66
C VAL A 127 3.17 7.63 -0.08
N VAL A 128 3.13 8.78 0.58
CA VAL A 128 2.87 10.06 -0.08
C VAL A 128 4.19 10.53 -0.69
N GLY A 129 4.32 10.37 -2.00
CA GLY A 129 5.55 10.72 -2.72
C GLY A 129 5.68 12.21 -2.94
N GLU A 130 4.62 12.85 -3.44
CA GLU A 130 4.62 14.29 -3.68
C GLU A 130 3.21 14.87 -3.63
N THR A 131 3.07 16.08 -3.13
CA THR A 131 1.83 16.86 -3.14
C THR A 131 2.12 18.34 -2.91
N ASP A 132 1.32 19.21 -3.54
CA ASP A 132 1.23 20.63 -3.19
C ASP A 132 0.02 20.91 -2.28
N TYR A 133 -0.75 19.86 -1.92
CA TYR A 133 -1.99 19.86 -1.13
C TYR A 133 -3.17 20.60 -1.76
N ASN A 134 -2.93 21.52 -2.69
CA ASN A 134 -3.92 22.44 -3.25
C ASN A 134 -4.42 22.02 -4.63
N SER A 135 -3.61 21.30 -5.40
CA SER A 135 -3.98 20.88 -6.75
C SER A 135 -3.82 19.39 -7.00
N TYR A 136 -2.76 18.75 -6.48
CA TYR A 136 -2.52 17.33 -6.72
C TYR A 136 -1.86 16.60 -5.54
N ALA A 137 -1.95 15.27 -5.58
CA ALA A 137 -1.19 14.37 -4.73
C ALA A 137 -0.84 13.08 -5.49
N ILE A 138 0.40 12.62 -5.35
CA ILE A 138 0.91 11.38 -5.93
C ILE A 138 1.24 10.42 -4.79
N LEU A 139 0.53 9.30 -4.75
CA LEU A 139 0.66 8.28 -3.73
C LEU A 139 1.11 6.96 -4.34
N TYR A 140 2.01 6.29 -3.64
CA TYR A 140 2.52 4.97 -4.00
C TYR A 140 1.92 3.92 -3.08
N TYR A 141 1.55 2.78 -3.67
CA TYR A 141 0.96 1.65 -2.98
C TYR A 141 1.74 0.40 -3.32
N GLN A 142 2.20 -0.35 -2.34
CA GLN A 142 2.84 -1.63 -2.57
C GLN A 142 2.10 -2.73 -1.82
N LYS A 143 1.64 -3.72 -2.57
CA LYS A 143 1.11 -4.97 -2.04
C LYS A 143 2.02 -6.12 -2.45
N ARG A 144 2.65 -6.76 -1.47
CA ARG A 144 3.71 -7.75 -1.74
C ARG A 144 4.86 -7.08 -2.52
N ARG A 145 5.09 -7.49 -3.78
CA ARG A 145 6.12 -6.92 -4.68
C ARG A 145 5.55 -6.09 -5.83
N LYS A 146 4.22 -5.93 -5.90
CA LYS A 146 3.57 -5.14 -6.95
C LYS A 146 3.36 -3.73 -6.45
N ILE A 147 3.93 -2.76 -7.15
CA ILE A 147 3.75 -1.34 -6.89
C ILE A 147 2.69 -0.76 -7.81
N SER A 148 1.96 0.22 -7.30
CA SER A 148 1.03 1.05 -8.05
C SER A 148 1.24 2.50 -7.65
N ILE A 149 1.09 3.42 -8.60
CA ILE A 149 1.16 4.86 -8.38
C ILE A 149 -0.20 5.44 -8.71
N LYS A 150 -0.72 6.30 -7.85
CA LYS A 150 -2.00 6.98 -8.07
C LYS A 150 -1.80 8.48 -8.07
N LEU A 151 -2.37 9.14 -9.08
CA LEU A 151 -2.48 10.59 -9.17
C LEU A 151 -3.88 11.01 -8.74
N TYR A 152 -3.93 11.86 -7.74
CA TYR A 152 -5.15 12.51 -7.27
C TYR A 152 -5.10 14.00 -7.59
N GLY A 153 -6.24 14.58 -7.95
CA GLY A 153 -6.43 16.02 -8.14
C GLY A 153 -7.45 16.58 -7.16
N ARG A 154 -7.30 17.86 -6.79
CA ARG A 154 -8.38 18.60 -6.09
C ARG A 154 -9.53 18.94 -7.03
N ASP A 155 -9.24 19.00 -8.31
CA ASP A 155 -10.24 19.10 -9.38
C ASP A 155 -10.24 17.81 -10.20
N ILE A 156 -11.26 17.64 -11.03
CA ILE A 156 -11.43 16.52 -11.96
C ILE A 156 -10.33 16.47 -13.03
N ARG A 157 -9.66 17.58 -13.26
CA ARG A 157 -8.52 17.72 -14.15
C ARG A 157 -7.35 18.36 -13.41
N VAL A 158 -6.16 17.91 -13.71
CA VAL A 158 -4.90 18.53 -13.29
C VAL A 158 -4.20 19.15 -14.49
N SER A 159 -3.19 19.99 -14.25
CA SER A 159 -2.42 20.59 -15.34
C SER A 159 -1.55 19.58 -16.07
N ASP A 160 -1.21 19.88 -17.33
CA ASP A 160 -0.32 19.04 -18.15
C ASP A 160 1.05 18.85 -17.47
N ALA A 161 1.54 19.86 -16.76
CA ALA A 161 2.78 19.77 -15.98
C ALA A 161 2.70 18.70 -14.87
N VAL A 162 1.54 18.55 -14.23
CA VAL A 162 1.30 17.51 -13.21
C VAL A 162 1.17 16.14 -13.86
N ILE A 163 0.53 16.05 -15.03
CA ILE A 163 0.47 14.80 -15.81
C ILE A 163 1.87 14.36 -16.20
N SER A 164 2.68 15.24 -16.80
CA SER A 164 4.07 14.92 -17.20
C SER A 164 4.94 14.48 -16.01
N LYS A 165 4.75 15.11 -14.86
CA LYS A 165 5.42 14.71 -13.62
C LYS A 165 5.00 13.30 -13.16
N PHE A 166 3.72 13.00 -13.21
CA PHE A 166 3.20 11.67 -12.89
C PHE A 166 3.78 10.60 -13.82
N GLU A 167 3.81 10.86 -15.12
CA GLU A 167 4.37 9.97 -16.14
C GLU A 167 5.88 9.74 -15.95
N GLN A 168 6.62 10.77 -15.50
CA GLN A 168 8.03 10.63 -15.13
C GLN A 168 8.19 9.65 -13.96
N TYR A 169 7.38 9.79 -12.91
CA TYR A 169 7.42 8.86 -11.77
C TYR A 169 7.00 7.43 -12.13
N VAL A 170 6.10 7.27 -13.07
CA VAL A 170 5.73 5.97 -13.65
C VAL A 170 6.95 5.33 -14.33
N THR A 171 7.66 6.11 -15.14
CA THR A 171 8.89 5.68 -15.83
C THR A 171 10.00 5.30 -14.85
N ASP A 172 10.20 6.10 -13.79
CA ASP A 172 11.19 5.85 -12.74
C ASP A 172 10.94 4.53 -11.98
N MET A 173 9.68 4.08 -11.95
CA MET A 173 9.28 2.78 -11.37
C MET A 173 9.27 1.64 -12.41
N ASN A 174 9.94 1.81 -13.57
CA ASN A 174 9.99 0.85 -14.67
C ASN A 174 8.58 0.40 -15.11
N MET A 175 7.67 1.35 -15.23
CA MET A 175 6.36 1.22 -15.86
C MET A 175 6.31 2.13 -17.09
N ASN A 176 5.40 1.84 -18.01
CA ASN A 176 5.19 2.59 -19.24
C ASN A 176 3.72 2.99 -19.40
N GLU A 177 3.39 3.62 -20.51
CA GLU A 177 2.03 4.05 -20.84
C GLU A 177 1.02 2.90 -20.88
N ASP A 178 1.42 1.68 -21.30
CA ASP A 178 0.54 0.50 -21.35
C ASP A 178 0.05 0.07 -19.95
N LEU A 179 0.74 0.51 -18.89
CA LEU A 179 0.40 0.25 -17.50
C LEU A 179 -0.22 1.45 -16.82
N THR A 180 -0.51 2.53 -17.58
CA THR A 180 -1.05 3.79 -17.08
C THR A 180 -2.47 3.97 -17.59
N TYR A 181 -3.39 4.23 -16.66
CA TYR A 181 -4.82 4.35 -16.93
C TYR A 181 -5.34 5.65 -16.35
N TYR A 182 -6.04 6.43 -17.18
CA TYR A 182 -6.70 7.66 -16.77
C TYR A 182 -8.19 7.42 -16.55
N PHE A 183 -8.73 8.04 -15.52
CA PHE A 183 -10.11 7.87 -15.09
C PHE A 183 -11.06 8.82 -15.83
N PRO A 184 -12.33 8.43 -16.04
CA PRO A 184 -13.35 9.33 -16.58
C PRO A 184 -13.52 10.57 -15.71
N THR A 185 -13.79 11.71 -16.36
CA THR A 185 -14.04 13.00 -15.71
C THR A 185 -15.53 13.30 -15.50
N TYR A 186 -16.38 12.31 -15.68
CA TYR A 186 -17.84 12.37 -15.55
C TYR A 186 -18.37 11.10 -14.91
N GLY A 187 -19.62 11.13 -14.41
CA GLY A 187 -20.26 9.94 -13.81
C GLY A 187 -19.86 9.69 -12.36
N PHE A 188 -19.36 10.72 -11.65
CA PHE A 188 -19.09 10.62 -10.22
C PHE A 188 -20.34 10.32 -9.41
N CYS A 189 -20.17 9.62 -8.30
CA CYS A 189 -21.23 9.44 -7.31
C CYS A 189 -21.43 10.73 -6.49
N ASP A 190 -22.66 11.22 -6.44
CA ASP A 190 -23.04 12.35 -5.57
C ASP A 190 -23.22 11.89 -4.13
N SER A 191 -23.80 10.68 -3.96
CA SER A 191 -23.99 9.99 -2.68
C SER A 191 -23.72 8.50 -2.83
N ALA A 192 -23.64 7.80 -1.72
CA ALA A 192 -23.50 6.34 -1.73
C ALA A 192 -24.87 5.68 -1.58
N ASP A 193 -25.14 4.69 -2.41
CA ASP A 193 -26.28 3.78 -2.28
C ASP A 193 -25.93 2.67 -1.28
N GLU A 194 -24.67 2.21 -1.31
CA GLU A 194 -24.16 1.10 -0.49
C GLU A 194 -22.84 1.46 0.18
N PHE A 195 -22.56 0.80 1.32
CA PHE A 195 -21.38 1.01 2.13
C PHE A 195 -20.57 -0.27 2.30
N HIS A 196 -19.26 -0.17 2.19
CA HIS A 196 -18.35 -1.26 2.47
C HIS A 196 -17.17 -0.79 3.32
N ILE A 197 -16.99 -1.41 4.51
CA ILE A 197 -15.90 -1.10 5.43
C ILE A 197 -14.85 -2.20 5.32
N LEU A 198 -13.67 -1.86 4.80
CA LEU A 198 -12.60 -2.83 4.56
C LEU A 198 -11.77 -3.17 5.81
N ASP A 199 -11.81 -2.30 6.82
CA ASP A 199 -10.94 -2.38 8.00
C ASP A 199 -11.63 -2.93 9.26
N GLU A 200 -12.90 -3.31 9.19
CA GLU A 200 -13.56 -3.91 10.35
C GLU A 200 -12.91 -5.25 10.70
N THR A 201 -12.19 -5.28 11.82
CA THR A 201 -11.93 -6.53 12.52
C THR A 201 -13.27 -7.04 13.04
N LYS A 202 -13.74 -8.20 12.55
CA LYS A 202 -14.81 -8.90 13.24
C LYS A 202 -14.30 -9.22 14.66
N ASN A 203 -14.87 -8.54 15.66
CA ASN A 203 -14.76 -8.93 17.06
C ASN A 203 -15.34 -10.31 17.25
#